data_4e41a51e8972d70a7c961c48b0ead211
#
_entry.id   4e41a51e8972d70a7c961c48b0ead211
#
_cell.length_a   1.000
_cell.length_b   1.000
_cell.length_c   1.000
_cell.angle_alpha   90.00
_cell.angle_beta   90.00
_cell.angle_gamma   90.00
#
_symmetry.space_group_name_H-M   'P 1'
#
loop_
_entity.id
_entity.type
_entity.pdbx_description
1 polymer ?
#
loop_
_entity_poly.entity_id
_entity_poly.type
_entity_poly.pdbx_seq_one_letter_code
_entity_poly.pdbx_strand_id
1 'polypeptide(L)'
;RQMCIRDRYNQDLFCGAQAILWELEDLGVRPLPSLRTINRILKRNDLTHRRTGKYEPKGTAYPKLPALLPNQTHQMDLVGPCYLTGPIRFYGLNVIDTTTARCGLYTSLSKSGQDVLNGTWAIWSRLGIPNNLQVDNAMSFLGSPRYPRALSQFVRLCLHHDVEAWFVPMAEPWRNGIVEQFNDHYQQKFLGKVMMTSADELRAGTMAFEQRHNSSYRYSKLGGKTPIKALSASKATLRFPNPEDNPQQQLKKPEVGRYHLVRLIRSDLKLNILGELFPVPPEVKLEYVVATIDVKEQKLKLYLGKTQIDEFGYELR
;
A
#
# COMPACT_ATOMS: atom_id res chain seq x y z
N ARG A 1 -28.90 20.79 7.95
CA ARG A 1 -27.59 20.39 8.52
C ARG A 1 -27.52 18.89 8.86
N GLN A 2 -28.56 18.28 9.42
CA GLN A 2 -28.65 16.81 9.60
C GLN A 2 -28.76 16.05 8.27
N MET A 3 -29.42 16.62 7.27
CA MET A 3 -29.50 16.04 5.93
C MET A 3 -28.12 15.90 5.30
N CYS A 4 -27.23 16.91 5.38
CA CYS A 4 -25.89 16.81 4.83
C CYS A 4 -25.06 15.64 5.42
N ILE A 5 -25.22 15.35 6.73
CA ILE A 5 -24.52 14.23 7.37
C ILE A 5 -25.05 12.90 6.83
N ARG A 6 -26.37 12.74 6.73
CA ARG A 6 -27.03 11.55 6.19
C ARG A 6 -26.67 11.35 4.72
N ASP A 7 -26.70 12.42 3.92
CA ASP A 7 -26.39 12.36 2.49
C ASP A 7 -24.94 11.94 2.26
N ARG A 8 -23.99 12.47 3.02
CA ARG A 8 -22.59 12.02 2.97
C ARG A 8 -22.41 10.57 3.39
N TYR A 9 -23.13 10.12 4.44
CA TYR A 9 -23.11 8.73 4.86
C TYR A 9 -23.67 7.81 3.77
N ASN A 10 -24.75 8.21 3.10
CA ASN A 10 -25.35 7.45 2.01
C ASN A 10 -24.49 7.44 0.75
N GLN A 11 -23.66 8.46 0.54
CA GLN A 11 -22.68 8.55 -0.54
C GLN A 11 -21.32 7.91 -0.21
N ASP A 12 -21.22 7.24 0.94
CA ASP A 12 -19.98 6.62 1.41
C ASP A 12 -18.80 7.59 1.60
N LEU A 13 -19.07 8.83 1.85
CA LEU A 13 -18.08 9.88 2.11
C LEU A 13 -17.72 9.96 3.60
N PHE A 14 -16.59 10.59 3.91
CA PHE A 14 -16.21 10.87 5.29
C PHE A 14 -17.21 11.82 5.96
N CYS A 15 -17.68 11.45 7.15
CA CYS A 15 -18.70 12.19 7.90
C CYS A 15 -18.14 12.92 9.14
N GLY A 16 -16.83 13.01 9.30
CA GLY A 16 -16.21 13.74 10.41
C GLY A 16 -16.40 15.27 10.28
N ALA A 17 -16.26 16.01 11.39
CA ALA A 17 -16.50 17.45 11.44
C ALA A 17 -15.73 18.23 10.37
N GLN A 18 -14.49 17.84 10.09
CA GLN A 18 -13.67 18.49 9.06
C GLN A 18 -14.23 18.26 7.65
N ALA A 19 -14.67 17.03 7.36
CA ALA A 19 -15.25 16.69 6.05
C ALA A 19 -16.57 17.44 5.82
N ILE A 20 -17.40 17.58 6.87
CA ILE A 20 -18.63 18.34 6.82
C ILE A 20 -18.35 19.85 6.61
N LEU A 21 -17.32 20.39 7.27
CA LEU A 21 -16.93 21.77 7.06
C LEU A 21 -16.56 22.06 5.60
N TRP A 22 -15.76 21.18 5.01
CA TRP A 22 -15.36 21.29 3.60
C TRP A 22 -16.55 21.18 2.64
N GLU A 23 -17.51 20.32 2.95
CA GLU A 23 -18.76 20.22 2.15
C GLU A 23 -19.58 21.51 2.21
N LEU A 24 -19.74 22.07 3.41
CA LEU A 24 -20.44 23.35 3.59
C LEU A 24 -19.73 24.49 2.84
N GLU A 25 -18.40 24.44 2.79
CA GLU A 25 -17.58 25.38 2.04
C GLU A 25 -17.81 25.24 0.53
N ASP A 26 -17.78 24.00 0.02
CA ASP A 26 -18.02 23.68 -1.39
C ASP A 26 -19.45 24.04 -1.84
N LEU A 27 -20.44 23.93 -0.94
CA LEU A 27 -21.82 24.36 -1.14
C LEU A 27 -22.02 25.88 -1.02
N GLY A 28 -20.97 26.65 -0.78
CA GLY A 28 -21.03 28.10 -0.67
C GLY A 28 -21.72 28.63 0.58
N VAL A 29 -21.91 27.80 1.61
CA VAL A 29 -22.59 28.21 2.87
C VAL A 29 -21.80 29.30 3.58
N ARG A 30 -22.46 30.41 3.93
CA ARG A 30 -21.86 31.51 4.71
C ARG A 30 -22.85 31.97 5.79
N PRO A 31 -22.39 32.30 7.02
CA PRO A 31 -21.04 32.04 7.53
C PRO A 31 -20.80 30.54 7.81
N LEU A 32 -19.55 30.07 7.65
CA LEU A 32 -19.17 28.70 7.99
C LEU A 32 -19.19 28.49 9.51
N PRO A 33 -19.73 27.36 10.01
CA PRO A 33 -19.66 27.01 11.41
C PRO A 33 -18.21 26.62 11.79
N SER A 34 -17.82 26.86 13.05
CA SER A 34 -16.55 26.35 13.55
C SER A 34 -16.57 24.82 13.66
N LEU A 35 -15.39 24.18 13.58
CA LEU A 35 -15.24 22.73 13.83
C LEU A 35 -15.81 22.32 15.21
N ARG A 36 -15.66 23.18 16.23
CA ARG A 36 -16.22 22.94 17.56
C ARG A 36 -17.74 22.89 17.52
N THR A 37 -18.37 23.77 16.74
CA THR A 37 -19.83 23.77 16.55
C THR A 37 -20.30 22.50 15.87
N ILE A 38 -19.61 22.07 14.79
CA ILE A 38 -19.96 20.82 14.07
C ILE A 38 -19.80 19.62 15.01
N ASN A 39 -18.67 19.50 15.72
CA ASN A 39 -18.43 18.40 16.66
C ASN A 39 -19.50 18.36 17.77
N ARG A 40 -19.96 19.52 18.27
CA ARG A 40 -21.03 19.58 19.26
C ARG A 40 -22.37 19.08 18.71
N ILE A 41 -22.66 19.39 17.45
CA ILE A 41 -23.86 18.88 16.76
C ILE A 41 -23.76 17.36 16.57
N LEU A 42 -22.62 16.85 16.10
CA LEU A 42 -22.38 15.42 15.95
C LEU A 42 -22.55 14.68 17.29
N LYS A 43 -21.98 15.21 18.38
CA LYS A 43 -22.10 14.62 19.71
C LYS A 43 -23.54 14.57 20.21
N ARG A 44 -24.33 15.64 20.02
CA ARG A 44 -25.76 15.70 20.41
C ARG A 44 -26.63 14.68 19.69
N ASN A 45 -26.20 14.22 18.52
CA ASN A 45 -26.93 13.27 17.69
C ASN A 45 -26.30 11.87 17.70
N ASP A 46 -25.38 11.59 18.66
CA ASP A 46 -24.64 10.32 18.80
C ASP A 46 -23.94 9.85 17.53
N LEU A 47 -23.51 10.80 16.69
CA LEU A 47 -22.81 10.57 15.43
C LEU A 47 -21.28 10.66 15.57
N THR A 48 -20.77 10.59 16.80
CA THR A 48 -19.33 10.59 17.06
C THR A 48 -18.85 9.17 17.40
N HIS A 49 -17.86 8.67 16.66
CA HIS A 49 -17.18 7.45 17.04
C HIS A 49 -16.13 7.71 18.14
N ARG A 50 -16.02 6.78 19.07
CA ARG A 50 -14.93 6.82 20.07
C ARG A 50 -13.60 6.74 19.32
N ARG A 51 -12.75 7.73 19.48
CA ARG A 51 -11.36 7.63 19.01
C ARG A 51 -10.64 6.63 19.89
N THR A 52 -10.16 5.54 19.32
CA THR A 52 -9.12 4.72 19.94
C THR A 52 -7.89 5.61 20.14
N GLY A 53 -7.26 5.52 21.32
CA GLY A 53 -6.06 6.33 21.62
C GLY A 53 -5.00 6.20 20.52
N LYS A 54 -4.23 7.26 20.29
CA LYS A 54 -3.09 7.19 19.36
C LYS A 54 -2.12 6.13 19.88
N TYR A 55 -1.86 5.13 19.08
CA TYR A 55 -0.76 4.21 19.35
C TYR A 55 0.55 4.96 19.12
N GLU A 56 1.33 5.12 20.18
CA GLU A 56 2.71 5.58 20.09
C GLU A 56 3.60 4.33 19.99
N PRO A 57 4.26 4.09 18.86
CA PRO A 57 5.14 2.95 18.73
C PRO A 57 6.33 3.11 19.69
N LYS A 58 6.40 2.24 20.70
CA LYS A 58 7.55 2.09 21.59
C LYS A 58 8.47 1.04 20.96
N GLY A 59 9.70 1.42 20.65
CA GLY A 59 10.66 0.43 20.15
C GLY A 59 11.75 1.03 19.26
N THR A 60 12.57 0.14 18.74
CA THR A 60 13.69 0.42 17.87
C THR A 60 13.29 1.18 16.60
N ALA A 61 14.16 2.07 16.14
CA ALA A 61 13.92 2.87 14.94
C ALA A 61 13.69 1.98 13.71
N TYR A 62 12.58 2.19 13.02
CA TYR A 62 12.20 1.46 11.81
C TYR A 62 12.58 2.26 10.55
N PRO A 63 13.21 1.63 9.53
CA PRO A 63 13.51 2.31 8.27
C PRO A 63 12.23 2.80 7.60
N LYS A 64 12.14 4.11 7.35
CA LYS A 64 10.99 4.72 6.68
C LYS A 64 11.36 5.04 5.24
N LEU A 65 10.50 4.64 4.31
CA LEU A 65 10.63 5.02 2.92
C LEU A 65 10.22 6.48 2.70
N PRO A 66 10.82 7.15 1.70
CA PRO A 66 10.47 8.52 1.39
C PRO A 66 9.05 8.63 0.85
N ALA A 67 8.33 9.67 1.28
CA ALA A 67 6.95 9.96 0.87
C ALA A 67 6.75 11.47 0.67
N LEU A 68 7.65 12.09 -0.08
CA LEU A 68 7.64 13.52 -0.36
C LEU A 68 7.01 13.86 -1.70
N LEU A 69 7.19 13.01 -2.69
CA LEU A 69 6.70 13.20 -4.06
C LEU A 69 5.66 12.13 -4.43
N PRO A 70 4.69 12.46 -5.31
CA PRO A 70 3.77 11.47 -5.87
C PRO A 70 4.52 10.30 -6.50
N ASN A 71 4.00 9.10 -6.31
CA ASN A 71 4.59 7.84 -6.80
C ASN A 71 6.03 7.58 -6.32
N GLN A 72 6.51 8.29 -5.30
CA GLN A 72 7.81 7.97 -4.71
C GLN A 72 7.77 6.64 -3.97
N THR A 73 6.72 6.40 -3.19
CA THR A 73 6.50 5.12 -2.50
C THR A 73 5.03 4.72 -2.57
N HIS A 74 4.79 3.53 -3.08
CA HIS A 74 3.50 2.86 -2.95
C HIS A 74 3.56 1.80 -1.86
N GLN A 75 2.44 1.59 -1.16
CA GLN A 75 2.20 0.39 -0.38
C GLN A 75 1.19 -0.49 -1.11
N MET A 76 1.45 -1.79 -1.15
CA MET A 76 0.60 -2.78 -1.80
C MET A 76 0.30 -3.91 -0.83
N ASP A 77 -0.92 -4.44 -0.93
CA ASP A 77 -1.38 -5.57 -0.14
C ASP A 77 -2.31 -6.48 -0.95
N LEU A 78 -2.26 -7.79 -0.66
CA LEU A 78 -3.12 -8.81 -1.25
C LEU A 78 -4.14 -9.30 -0.23
N VAL A 79 -5.35 -8.78 -0.33
CA VAL A 79 -6.44 -9.05 0.61
C VAL A 79 -7.27 -10.26 0.17
N GLY A 80 -7.63 -11.10 1.11
CA GLY A 80 -8.54 -12.22 0.87
C GLY A 80 -8.02 -13.57 1.40
N PRO A 81 -8.81 -14.64 1.26
CA PRO A 81 -10.02 -14.73 0.44
C PRO A 81 -11.21 -13.95 1.02
N CYS A 82 -11.90 -13.21 0.16
CA CYS A 82 -13.21 -12.64 0.41
C CYS A 82 -14.27 -13.39 -0.40
N TYR A 83 -15.54 -13.23 -0.04
CA TYR A 83 -16.63 -13.95 -0.71
C TYR A 83 -17.69 -12.95 -1.18
N LEU A 84 -18.19 -13.16 -2.40
CA LEU A 84 -19.42 -12.52 -2.88
C LEU A 84 -20.64 -13.21 -2.27
N THR A 85 -21.80 -12.69 -2.55
CA THR A 85 -23.06 -13.37 -2.22
C THR A 85 -23.08 -14.73 -2.92
N GLY A 86 -22.92 -15.82 -2.13
CA GLY A 86 -22.74 -17.18 -2.65
C GLY A 86 -21.30 -17.70 -2.51
N PRO A 87 -20.93 -18.76 -3.25
CA PRO A 87 -19.66 -19.45 -3.07
C PRO A 87 -18.47 -18.82 -3.82
N ILE A 88 -18.66 -17.70 -4.52
CA ILE A 88 -17.62 -17.09 -5.34
C ILE A 88 -16.58 -16.40 -4.45
N ARG A 89 -15.39 -16.98 -4.43
CA ARG A 89 -14.24 -16.45 -3.71
C ARG A 89 -13.46 -15.48 -4.59
N PHE A 90 -12.99 -14.39 -4.00
CA PHE A 90 -12.13 -13.43 -4.70
C PHE A 90 -10.99 -12.91 -3.82
N TYR A 91 -10.03 -12.26 -4.45
CA TYR A 91 -8.90 -11.58 -3.85
C TYR A 91 -8.81 -10.16 -4.39
N GLY A 92 -8.39 -9.22 -3.55
CA GLY A 92 -8.13 -7.84 -3.94
C GLY A 92 -6.65 -7.53 -3.87
N LEU A 93 -6.06 -7.01 -4.93
CA LEU A 93 -4.74 -6.38 -4.91
C LEU A 93 -4.96 -4.88 -4.79
N ASN A 94 -4.58 -4.33 -3.66
CA ASN A 94 -4.82 -2.94 -3.29
C ASN A 94 -3.49 -2.19 -3.18
N VAL A 95 -3.41 -1.05 -3.83
CA VAL A 95 -2.23 -0.18 -3.84
C VAL A 95 -2.62 1.21 -3.42
N ILE A 96 -1.77 1.87 -2.64
CA ILE A 96 -1.93 3.27 -2.29
C ILE A 96 -0.61 4.04 -2.44
N ASP A 97 -0.64 5.18 -3.09
CA ASP A 97 0.44 6.15 -3.06
C ASP A 97 0.49 6.83 -1.70
N THR A 98 1.57 6.63 -0.97
CA THR A 98 1.72 7.11 0.41
C THR A 98 1.74 8.63 0.52
N THR A 99 2.07 9.33 -0.55
CA THR A 99 2.12 10.80 -0.61
C THR A 99 0.76 11.42 -0.89
N THR A 100 0.12 11.02 -1.98
CA THR A 100 -1.15 11.63 -2.43
C THR A 100 -2.39 10.89 -1.96
N ALA A 101 -2.25 9.72 -1.36
CA ALA A 101 -3.34 8.81 -1.03
C ALA A 101 -4.17 8.35 -2.26
N ARG A 102 -3.65 8.47 -3.48
CA ARG A 102 -4.28 7.85 -4.65
C ARG A 102 -4.23 6.34 -4.51
N CYS A 103 -5.34 5.70 -4.77
CA CYS A 103 -5.39 4.23 -4.76
C CYS A 103 -5.53 3.66 -6.17
N GLY A 104 -5.06 2.44 -6.33
CA GLY A 104 -5.31 1.57 -7.46
C GLY A 104 -5.77 0.20 -6.96
N LEU A 105 -6.82 -0.34 -7.54
CA LEU A 105 -7.47 -1.57 -7.10
C LEU A 105 -7.57 -2.57 -8.25
N TYR A 106 -7.37 -3.84 -7.93
CA TYR A 106 -7.60 -4.92 -8.86
C TYR A 106 -8.21 -6.11 -8.11
N THR A 107 -9.20 -6.76 -8.71
CA THR A 107 -9.86 -7.94 -8.14
C THR A 107 -9.69 -9.15 -9.05
N SER A 108 -9.39 -10.31 -8.45
CA SER A 108 -9.22 -11.58 -9.14
C SER A 108 -9.90 -12.72 -8.38
N LEU A 109 -10.24 -13.79 -9.09
CA LEU A 109 -10.76 -15.04 -8.50
C LEU A 109 -9.64 -15.94 -7.97
N SER A 110 -8.39 -15.60 -8.20
CA SER A 110 -7.21 -16.34 -7.81
C SER A 110 -6.14 -15.39 -7.22
N LYS A 111 -5.25 -15.93 -6.41
CA LYS A 111 -4.04 -15.27 -5.88
C LYS A 111 -2.77 -15.81 -6.52
N SER A 112 -2.85 -16.33 -7.73
CA SER A 112 -1.68 -16.83 -8.45
C SER A 112 -0.65 -15.73 -8.70
N GLY A 113 0.61 -16.10 -8.89
CA GLY A 113 1.65 -15.13 -9.25
C GLY A 113 1.29 -14.34 -10.52
N GLN A 114 0.63 -15.00 -11.50
CA GLN A 114 0.19 -14.34 -12.72
C GLN A 114 -0.92 -13.31 -12.47
N ASP A 115 -1.88 -13.60 -11.58
CA ASP A 115 -2.92 -12.62 -11.21
C ASP A 115 -2.33 -11.41 -10.51
N VAL A 116 -1.31 -11.62 -9.66
CA VAL A 116 -0.58 -10.51 -9.01
C VAL A 116 0.15 -9.66 -10.05
N LEU A 117 0.79 -10.28 -11.06
CA LEU A 117 1.43 -9.53 -12.16
C LEU A 117 0.41 -8.72 -12.96
N ASN A 118 -0.68 -9.36 -13.38
CA ASN A 118 -1.73 -8.70 -14.15
C ASN A 118 -2.36 -7.55 -13.36
N GLY A 119 -2.61 -7.76 -12.06
CA GLY A 119 -3.14 -6.74 -11.18
C GLY A 119 -2.18 -5.56 -10.97
N THR A 120 -0.90 -5.84 -10.73
CA THR A 120 0.14 -4.81 -10.60
C THR A 120 0.24 -3.98 -11.88
N TRP A 121 0.28 -4.63 -13.03
CA TRP A 121 0.31 -3.99 -14.33
C TRP A 121 -0.92 -3.09 -14.56
N ALA A 122 -2.12 -3.64 -14.35
CA ALA A 122 -3.37 -2.90 -14.52
C ALA A 122 -3.45 -1.68 -13.59
N ILE A 123 -2.93 -1.78 -12.37
CA ILE A 123 -2.85 -0.67 -11.42
C ILE A 123 -1.82 0.36 -11.89
N TRP A 124 -0.61 -0.06 -12.27
CA TRP A 124 0.43 0.87 -12.74
C TRP A 124 0.03 1.62 -14.01
N SER A 125 -0.75 1.00 -14.89
CA SER A 125 -1.29 1.65 -16.09
C SER A 125 -2.25 2.82 -15.76
N ARG A 126 -2.80 2.89 -14.56
CA ARG A 126 -3.69 3.97 -14.11
C ARG A 126 -3.05 4.88 -13.05
N LEU A 127 -2.36 4.28 -12.09
CA LEU A 127 -1.78 4.99 -10.95
C LEU A 127 -0.40 5.58 -11.28
N GLY A 128 0.31 4.94 -12.21
CA GLY A 128 1.71 5.17 -12.54
C GLY A 128 2.65 4.24 -11.76
N ILE A 129 3.88 4.10 -12.26
CA ILE A 129 4.94 3.27 -11.68
C ILE A 129 5.60 4.03 -10.52
N PRO A 130 5.75 3.43 -9.32
CA PRO A 130 6.46 4.05 -8.20
C PRO A 130 7.99 3.90 -8.33
N ASN A 131 8.73 4.61 -7.48
CA ASN A 131 10.16 4.34 -7.30
C ASN A 131 10.36 3.19 -6.30
N ASN A 132 9.58 3.19 -5.21
CA ASN A 132 9.62 2.16 -4.17
C ASN A 132 8.24 1.52 -4.02
N LEU A 133 8.21 0.19 -3.87
CA LEU A 133 6.98 -0.56 -3.66
C LEU A 133 7.12 -1.40 -2.40
N GLN A 134 6.41 -1.00 -1.33
CA GLN A 134 6.41 -1.72 -0.06
C GLN A 134 5.31 -2.76 -0.03
N VAL A 135 5.67 -4.00 0.31
CA VAL A 135 4.81 -5.18 0.32
C VAL A 135 5.09 -6.05 1.54
N ASP A 136 4.19 -6.97 1.83
CA ASP A 136 4.43 -8.04 2.79
C ASP A 136 5.31 -9.17 2.20
N ASN A 137 5.54 -10.23 3.00
CA ASN A 137 6.36 -11.36 2.57
C ASN A 137 5.55 -12.53 1.97
N ALA A 138 4.37 -12.26 1.40
CA ALA A 138 3.59 -13.30 0.72
C ALA A 138 4.40 -13.97 -0.39
N MET A 139 4.22 -15.28 -0.55
CA MET A 139 4.98 -16.04 -1.57
C MET A 139 4.73 -15.54 -3.00
N SER A 140 3.56 -14.94 -3.25
CA SER A 140 3.24 -14.31 -4.54
C SER A 140 4.10 -13.09 -4.83
N PHE A 141 4.62 -12.41 -3.82
CA PHE A 141 5.53 -11.26 -3.95
C PHE A 141 6.99 -11.69 -3.83
N LEU A 142 7.39 -12.25 -2.69
CA LEU A 142 8.80 -12.54 -2.40
C LEU A 142 9.31 -13.81 -3.09
N GLY A 143 8.44 -14.78 -3.32
CA GLY A 143 8.82 -16.12 -3.81
C GLY A 143 8.82 -17.18 -2.71
N SER A 144 9.26 -18.39 -3.07
CA SER A 144 9.20 -19.56 -2.19
C SER A 144 10.52 -19.79 -1.45
N PRO A 145 10.49 -20.06 -0.13
CA PRO A 145 11.68 -20.48 0.62
C PRO A 145 12.35 -21.76 0.11
N ARG A 146 11.66 -22.56 -0.73
CA ARG A 146 12.27 -23.74 -1.38
C ARG A 146 13.34 -23.36 -2.42
N TYR A 147 13.27 -22.12 -2.91
CA TYR A 147 14.18 -21.58 -3.91
C TYR A 147 14.66 -20.19 -3.47
N PRO A 148 15.41 -20.09 -2.38
CA PRO A 148 15.70 -18.80 -1.71
C PRO A 148 16.47 -17.81 -2.58
N ARG A 149 17.21 -18.30 -3.56
CA ARG A 149 18.01 -17.47 -4.48
C ARG A 149 17.35 -17.26 -5.85
N ALA A 150 16.09 -17.67 -6.00
CA ALA A 150 15.33 -17.41 -7.22
C ALA A 150 14.51 -16.12 -7.08
N LEU A 151 14.54 -15.28 -8.11
CA LEU A 151 13.71 -14.10 -8.19
C LEU A 151 12.27 -14.50 -8.52
N SER A 152 11.30 -14.07 -7.69
CA SER A 152 9.88 -14.20 -8.03
C SER A 152 9.55 -13.40 -9.29
N GLN A 153 8.47 -13.77 -9.98
CA GLN A 153 8.02 -13.01 -11.14
C GLN A 153 7.66 -11.56 -10.78
N PHE A 154 7.11 -11.35 -9.57
CA PHE A 154 6.81 -10.02 -9.06
C PHE A 154 8.08 -9.16 -8.86
N VAL A 155 9.12 -9.72 -8.25
CA VAL A 155 10.41 -9.00 -8.11
C VAL A 155 11.01 -8.71 -9.49
N ARG A 156 10.92 -9.66 -10.45
CA ARG A 156 11.38 -9.42 -11.82
C ARG A 156 10.63 -8.27 -12.47
N LEU A 157 9.29 -8.20 -12.32
CA LEU A 157 8.48 -7.09 -12.82
C LEU A 157 8.94 -5.76 -12.23
N CYS A 158 9.14 -5.70 -10.91
CA CYS A 158 9.62 -4.50 -10.25
C CYS A 158 10.97 -4.05 -10.83
N LEU A 159 11.93 -4.96 -10.94
CA LEU A 159 13.28 -4.66 -11.42
C LEU A 159 13.31 -4.24 -12.90
N HIS A 160 12.49 -4.84 -13.77
CA HIS A 160 12.37 -4.44 -15.18
C HIS A 160 11.81 -3.02 -15.36
N HIS A 161 11.14 -2.49 -14.35
CA HIS A 161 10.57 -1.13 -14.36
C HIS A 161 11.28 -0.17 -13.41
N ASP A 162 12.50 -0.49 -12.98
CA ASP A 162 13.30 0.33 -12.03
C ASP A 162 12.53 0.64 -10.74
N VAL A 163 11.81 -0.35 -10.22
CA VAL A 163 11.10 -0.26 -8.93
C VAL A 163 11.86 -1.05 -7.88
N GLU A 164 12.26 -0.39 -6.81
CA GLU A 164 12.82 -1.06 -5.64
C GLU A 164 11.69 -1.65 -4.79
N ALA A 165 11.62 -3.00 -4.75
CA ALA A 165 10.66 -3.70 -3.89
C ALA A 165 11.18 -3.77 -2.45
N TRP A 166 10.34 -3.39 -1.48
CA TRP A 166 10.65 -3.36 -0.05
C TRP A 166 9.74 -4.30 0.72
N PHE A 167 10.33 -5.34 1.30
CA PHE A 167 9.60 -6.34 2.07
C PHE A 167 9.64 -6.01 3.55
N VAL A 168 8.47 -5.83 4.16
CA VAL A 168 8.37 -5.54 5.60
C VAL A 168 8.87 -6.70 6.46
N PRO A 169 9.18 -6.52 7.75
CA PRO A 169 9.55 -7.62 8.63
C PRO A 169 8.48 -8.71 8.68
N MET A 170 8.92 -9.95 8.89
CA MET A 170 8.02 -11.09 9.10
C MET A 170 7.14 -10.86 10.32
N ALA A 171 5.84 -11.17 10.20
CA ALA A 171 4.84 -11.04 11.27
C ALA A 171 4.65 -9.62 11.84
N GLU A 172 4.99 -8.58 11.06
CA GLU A 172 4.73 -7.18 11.41
C GLU A 172 3.88 -6.48 10.34
N PRO A 173 2.63 -6.93 10.09
CA PRO A 173 1.78 -6.35 9.05
C PRO A 173 1.55 -4.86 9.23
N TRP A 174 1.44 -4.37 10.47
CA TRP A 174 1.26 -2.94 10.77
C TRP A 174 2.34 -2.01 10.18
N ARG A 175 3.46 -2.55 9.68
CA ARG A 175 4.46 -1.77 8.95
C ARG A 175 3.95 -1.34 7.57
N ASN A 176 2.95 -2.04 7.04
CA ASN A 176 2.24 -1.69 5.82
C ASN A 176 0.94 -0.89 6.12
N GLY A 177 0.92 -0.17 7.25
CA GLY A 177 -0.27 0.37 7.88
C GLY A 177 -1.07 1.40 7.06
N ILE A 178 -0.50 2.03 6.03
CA ILE A 178 -1.26 2.97 5.18
C ILE A 178 -2.20 2.21 4.25
N VAL A 179 -1.73 1.12 3.62
CA VAL A 179 -2.60 0.28 2.78
C VAL A 179 -3.57 -0.53 3.63
N GLU A 180 -3.18 -0.97 4.83
CA GLU A 180 -4.11 -1.65 5.76
C GLU A 180 -5.26 -0.72 6.17
N GLN A 181 -4.96 0.51 6.56
CA GLN A 181 -5.99 1.51 6.86
C GLN A 181 -6.89 1.78 5.65
N PHE A 182 -6.32 1.76 4.45
CA PHE A 182 -7.09 1.89 3.22
C PHE A 182 -7.97 0.65 2.98
N ASN A 183 -7.49 -0.56 3.26
CA ASN A 183 -8.26 -1.80 3.16
C ASN A 183 -9.49 -1.79 4.07
N ASP A 184 -9.32 -1.35 5.33
CA ASP A 184 -10.44 -1.14 6.26
C ASP A 184 -11.47 -0.16 5.68
N HIS A 185 -11.00 0.91 5.07
CA HIS A 185 -11.85 1.90 4.43
C HIS A 185 -12.62 1.31 3.24
N TYR A 186 -11.93 0.59 2.35
CA TYR A 186 -12.54 -0.10 1.21
C TYR A 186 -13.57 -1.13 1.66
N GLN A 187 -13.24 -1.91 2.69
CA GLN A 187 -14.17 -2.88 3.29
C GLN A 187 -15.42 -2.20 3.86
N GLN A 188 -15.24 -1.16 4.68
CA GLN A 188 -16.37 -0.50 5.37
C GLN A 188 -17.23 0.35 4.43
N LYS A 189 -16.66 0.96 3.41
CA LYS A 189 -17.35 1.93 2.55
C LYS A 189 -17.88 1.31 1.27
N PHE A 190 -17.41 0.13 0.89
CA PHE A 190 -17.86 -0.54 -0.33
C PHE A 190 -18.20 -2.01 -0.10
N LEU A 191 -17.21 -2.90 0.15
CA LEU A 191 -17.44 -4.34 0.17
C LEU A 191 -18.48 -4.77 1.22
N GLY A 192 -18.51 -4.13 2.38
CA GLY A 192 -19.45 -4.43 3.47
C GLY A 192 -20.85 -3.84 3.27
N LYS A 193 -21.07 -3.04 2.22
CA LYS A 193 -22.36 -2.37 1.97
C LYS A 193 -23.08 -2.83 0.72
N VAL A 194 -22.37 -3.42 -0.21
CA VAL A 194 -22.91 -3.81 -1.52
C VAL A 194 -22.95 -5.33 -1.60
N MET A 195 -24.14 -5.86 -1.90
CA MET A 195 -24.29 -7.28 -2.25
C MET A 195 -23.98 -7.44 -3.72
N MET A 196 -22.99 -8.25 -4.05
CA MET A 196 -22.58 -8.53 -5.42
C MET A 196 -22.66 -10.04 -5.66
N THR A 197 -23.15 -10.42 -6.82
CA THR A 197 -23.43 -11.81 -7.21
C THR A 197 -22.49 -12.33 -8.28
N SER A 198 -21.75 -11.44 -8.94
CA SER A 198 -20.83 -11.81 -10.03
C SER A 198 -19.46 -11.10 -9.93
N ALA A 199 -18.46 -11.70 -10.57
CA ALA A 199 -17.13 -11.11 -10.66
C ALA A 199 -17.12 -9.79 -11.47
N ASP A 200 -18.04 -9.64 -12.43
CA ASP A 200 -18.13 -8.44 -13.25
C ASP A 200 -18.74 -7.28 -12.47
N GLU A 201 -19.77 -7.52 -11.66
CA GLU A 201 -20.29 -6.55 -10.69
C GLU A 201 -19.21 -6.09 -9.71
N LEU A 202 -18.42 -7.05 -9.18
CA LEU A 202 -17.30 -6.73 -8.30
C LEU A 202 -16.27 -5.83 -8.99
N ARG A 203 -15.85 -6.17 -10.22
CA ARG A 203 -14.87 -5.37 -10.98
C ARG A 203 -15.40 -3.96 -11.24
N ALA A 204 -16.64 -3.85 -11.74
CA ALA A 204 -17.27 -2.56 -12.04
C ALA A 204 -17.40 -1.71 -10.77
N GLY A 205 -17.89 -2.28 -9.66
CA GLY A 205 -18.03 -1.59 -8.39
C GLY A 205 -16.68 -1.17 -7.80
N THR A 206 -15.65 -2.02 -7.89
CA THR A 206 -14.28 -1.71 -7.45
C THR A 206 -13.71 -0.53 -8.23
N MET A 207 -13.87 -0.49 -9.55
CA MET A 207 -13.42 0.62 -10.38
C MET A 207 -14.17 1.92 -10.08
N ALA A 208 -15.47 1.85 -9.84
CA ALA A 208 -16.27 2.99 -9.44
C ALA A 208 -15.84 3.53 -8.06
N PHE A 209 -15.51 2.63 -7.11
CA PHE A 209 -14.97 3.01 -5.81
C PHE A 209 -13.59 3.66 -5.95
N GLU A 210 -12.66 3.09 -6.75
CA GLU A 210 -11.34 3.68 -7.02
C GLU A 210 -11.48 5.11 -7.54
N GLN A 211 -12.33 5.31 -8.54
CA GLN A 211 -12.58 6.63 -9.13
C GLN A 211 -13.13 7.61 -8.09
N ARG A 212 -14.15 7.22 -7.34
CA ARG A 212 -14.76 8.06 -6.29
C ARG A 212 -13.76 8.37 -5.17
N HIS A 213 -12.97 7.39 -4.72
CA HIS A 213 -11.93 7.60 -3.73
C HIS A 213 -10.94 8.67 -4.20
N ASN A 214 -10.42 8.52 -5.41
CA ASN A 214 -9.39 9.39 -5.94
C ASN A 214 -9.90 10.82 -6.22
N SER A 215 -11.17 10.97 -6.61
CA SER A 215 -11.75 12.26 -7.03
C SER A 215 -12.52 13.00 -5.93
N SER A 216 -13.08 12.27 -4.94
CA SER A 216 -14.07 12.87 -4.01
C SER A 216 -13.65 12.82 -2.55
N TYR A 217 -12.79 11.86 -2.12
CA TYR A 217 -12.37 11.79 -0.73
C TYR A 217 -11.34 12.85 -0.41
N ARG A 218 -11.61 13.66 0.60
CA ARG A 218 -10.74 14.72 1.06
C ARG A 218 -9.98 14.28 2.31
N TYR A 219 -8.68 14.46 2.31
CA TYR A 219 -7.79 14.01 3.37
C TYR A 219 -7.21 15.18 4.15
N SER A 220 -7.29 15.12 5.49
CA SER A 220 -6.70 16.15 6.36
C SER A 220 -5.19 16.27 6.16
N LYS A 221 -4.49 15.14 5.95
CA LYS A 221 -3.04 15.13 5.65
C LYS A 221 -2.67 15.83 4.33
N LEU A 222 -3.65 15.99 3.42
CA LEU A 222 -3.48 16.69 2.14
C LEU A 222 -4.01 18.13 2.18
N GLY A 223 -4.22 18.68 3.38
CA GLY A 223 -4.82 20.00 3.53
C GLY A 223 -6.25 20.10 3.01
N GLY A 224 -7.01 19.01 3.06
CA GLY A 224 -8.39 18.95 2.58
C GLY A 224 -8.53 18.72 1.08
N LYS A 225 -7.45 18.47 0.36
CA LYS A 225 -7.50 18.12 -1.06
C LYS A 225 -7.91 16.66 -1.25
N THR A 226 -8.50 16.36 -2.40
CA THR A 226 -8.66 14.99 -2.87
C THR A 226 -7.31 14.46 -3.41
N PRO A 227 -7.13 13.12 -3.50
CA PRO A 227 -5.92 12.54 -4.07
C PRO A 227 -5.55 13.08 -5.46
N ILE A 228 -6.50 13.21 -6.36
CA ILE A 228 -6.27 13.79 -7.70
C ILE A 228 -5.87 15.27 -7.60
N LYS A 229 -6.54 16.07 -6.77
CA LYS A 229 -6.17 17.48 -6.58
C LYS A 229 -4.77 17.63 -5.96
N ALA A 230 -4.38 16.72 -5.07
CA ALA A 230 -3.04 16.71 -4.49
C ALA A 230 -1.99 16.38 -5.55
N LEU A 231 -2.24 15.40 -6.42
CA LEU A 231 -1.37 15.08 -7.55
C LEU A 231 -1.23 16.28 -8.48
N SER A 232 -2.33 16.87 -8.94
CA SER A 232 -2.32 18.02 -9.86
C SER A 232 -1.54 19.22 -9.28
N ALA A 233 -1.66 19.45 -7.98
CA ALA A 233 -0.96 20.53 -7.30
C ALA A 233 0.57 20.30 -7.21
N SER A 234 1.02 19.05 -7.25
CA SER A 234 2.44 18.70 -7.16
C SER A 234 3.22 18.94 -8.46
N LYS A 235 2.54 19.06 -9.60
CA LYS A 235 3.13 19.14 -10.96
C LYS A 235 4.10 17.98 -11.27
N ALA A 236 3.95 16.84 -10.59
CA ALA A 236 4.82 15.69 -10.78
C ALA A 236 4.55 15.02 -12.14
N THR A 237 5.60 14.62 -12.83
CA THR A 237 5.52 13.75 -14.00
C THR A 237 5.53 12.31 -13.54
N LEU A 238 4.51 11.55 -13.94
CA LEU A 238 4.39 10.14 -13.59
C LEU A 238 4.97 9.26 -14.69
N ARG A 239 5.57 8.14 -14.31
CA ARG A 239 5.97 7.07 -15.24
C ARG A 239 4.81 6.10 -15.42
N PHE A 240 4.63 5.61 -16.64
CA PHE A 240 3.63 4.57 -16.94
C PHE A 240 4.29 3.42 -17.71
N PRO A 241 3.78 2.19 -17.59
CA PRO A 241 4.31 1.07 -18.36
C PRO A 241 3.95 1.21 -19.84
N ASN A 242 4.85 0.76 -20.72
CA ASN A 242 4.51 0.65 -22.13
C ASN A 242 3.55 -0.52 -22.34
N PRO A 243 2.48 -0.37 -23.13
CA PRO A 243 1.54 -1.47 -23.38
C PRO A 243 2.19 -2.74 -23.92
N GLU A 244 3.29 -2.63 -24.63
CA GLU A 244 4.05 -3.76 -25.19
C GLU A 244 4.78 -4.59 -24.13
N ASP A 245 5.08 -4.00 -22.97
CA ASP A 245 5.76 -4.67 -21.85
C ASP A 245 4.79 -5.45 -20.95
N ASN A 246 3.56 -5.69 -21.38
CA ASN A 246 2.55 -6.39 -20.59
C ASN A 246 3.04 -7.79 -20.16
N PRO A 247 3.06 -8.13 -18.86
CA PRO A 247 3.66 -9.35 -18.32
C PRO A 247 2.78 -10.61 -18.51
N GLN A 248 2.22 -10.82 -19.67
CA GLN A 248 1.48 -12.06 -20.01
C GLN A 248 2.38 -13.29 -20.17
N GLN A 249 3.69 -13.09 -20.24
CA GLN A 249 4.69 -14.15 -20.37
C GLN A 249 5.62 -14.16 -19.16
N GLN A 250 6.33 -15.28 -18.98
CA GLN A 250 7.34 -15.39 -17.94
C GLN A 250 8.47 -14.37 -18.17
N LEU A 251 8.62 -13.46 -17.23
CA LEU A 251 9.66 -12.43 -17.29
C LEU A 251 11.04 -13.06 -17.16
N LYS A 252 11.99 -12.61 -17.97
CA LYS A 252 13.39 -13.00 -17.90
C LYS A 252 14.01 -12.52 -16.56
N LYS A 253 15.09 -13.16 -16.14
CA LYS A 253 15.88 -12.69 -14.98
C LYS A 253 16.50 -11.34 -15.33
N PRO A 254 16.28 -10.27 -14.53
CA PRO A 254 16.94 -8.98 -14.71
C PRO A 254 18.44 -9.10 -14.45
N GLU A 255 19.25 -8.29 -15.14
CA GLU A 255 20.70 -8.21 -14.95
C GLU A 255 21.10 -7.17 -13.90
N VAL A 256 20.24 -6.23 -13.62
CA VAL A 256 20.48 -5.10 -12.71
C VAL A 256 19.30 -4.83 -11.80
N GLY A 257 19.52 -4.02 -10.78
CA GLY A 257 18.50 -3.55 -9.85
C GLY A 257 18.71 -4.09 -8.43
N ARG A 258 17.87 -3.62 -7.52
CA ARG A 258 17.96 -3.98 -6.10
C ARG A 258 16.57 -4.18 -5.52
N TYR A 259 16.49 -5.06 -4.53
CA TYR A 259 15.32 -5.18 -3.68
C TYR A 259 15.74 -5.38 -2.23
N HIS A 260 14.84 -5.06 -1.30
CA HIS A 260 15.19 -4.85 0.09
C HIS A 260 14.27 -5.66 1.01
N LEU A 261 14.85 -6.29 2.01
CA LEU A 261 14.13 -6.98 3.06
C LEU A 261 14.47 -6.31 4.40
N VAL A 262 13.47 -5.73 5.06
CA VAL A 262 13.66 -5.22 6.42
C VAL A 262 13.55 -6.39 7.40
N ARG A 263 14.52 -6.55 8.28
CA ARG A 263 14.58 -7.64 9.27
C ARG A 263 14.95 -7.11 10.65
N LEU A 264 14.25 -7.61 11.67
CA LEU A 264 14.66 -7.40 13.05
C LEU A 264 15.69 -8.49 13.41
N ILE A 265 16.88 -8.09 13.80
CA ILE A 265 17.90 -9.02 14.28
C ILE A 265 17.61 -9.36 15.74
N ARG A 266 17.48 -10.64 16.02
CA ARG A 266 17.21 -11.14 17.37
C ARG A 266 18.53 -11.38 18.14
N SER A 267 18.41 -11.89 19.35
CA SER A 267 19.55 -12.19 20.22
C SER A 267 20.50 -13.27 19.70
N ASP A 268 20.05 -14.06 18.73
CA ASP A 268 20.85 -15.11 18.06
C ASP A 268 21.81 -14.58 17.01
N LEU A 269 21.77 -13.26 16.71
CA LEU A 269 22.64 -12.58 15.74
C LEU A 269 22.62 -13.25 14.35
N LYS A 270 21.44 -13.66 13.89
CA LYS A 270 21.24 -14.27 12.58
C LYS A 270 20.26 -13.48 11.75
N LEU A 271 20.68 -13.14 10.53
CA LEU A 271 19.80 -12.60 9.49
C LEU A 271 19.21 -13.77 8.70
N ASN A 272 17.88 -13.87 8.69
CA ASN A 272 17.18 -14.89 7.90
C ASN A 272 16.66 -14.29 6.59
N ILE A 273 17.14 -14.81 5.46
CA ILE A 273 16.68 -14.47 4.11
C ILE A 273 16.15 -15.74 3.44
N LEU A 274 14.84 -15.88 3.35
CA LEU A 274 14.16 -17.02 2.73
C LEU A 274 14.62 -18.39 3.26
N GLY A 275 14.98 -18.47 4.55
CA GLY A 275 15.46 -19.70 5.19
C GLY A 275 16.98 -19.85 5.24
N GLU A 276 17.72 -19.06 4.46
CA GLU A 276 19.18 -18.99 4.61
C GLU A 276 19.54 -18.07 5.78
N LEU A 277 20.49 -18.50 6.60
CA LEU A 277 20.93 -17.80 7.80
C LEU A 277 22.33 -17.22 7.61
N PHE A 278 22.47 -15.94 7.81
CA PHE A 278 23.74 -15.22 7.74
C PHE A 278 24.11 -14.71 9.14
N PRO A 279 25.32 -14.98 9.65
CA PRO A 279 25.78 -14.41 10.90
C PRO A 279 25.95 -12.90 10.72
N VAL A 280 25.57 -12.12 11.72
CA VAL A 280 25.70 -10.66 11.68
C VAL A 280 26.41 -10.16 12.94
N PRO A 281 27.08 -8.99 12.85
CA PRO A 281 27.85 -8.47 13.96
C PRO A 281 26.97 -8.05 15.14
N PRO A 282 27.51 -8.03 16.39
CA PRO A 282 26.76 -7.77 17.62
C PRO A 282 26.08 -6.41 17.70
N GLU A 283 26.60 -5.40 17.02
CA GLU A 283 26.09 -4.04 17.03
C GLU A 283 24.68 -3.90 16.44
N VAL A 284 24.23 -4.87 15.64
CA VAL A 284 22.86 -4.87 15.08
C VAL A 284 21.85 -5.67 15.91
N LYS A 285 22.24 -6.13 17.12
CA LYS A 285 21.36 -6.88 18.01
C LYS A 285 20.14 -6.06 18.42
N LEU A 286 18.94 -6.63 18.22
CA LEU A 286 17.65 -6.00 18.47
C LEU A 286 17.37 -4.74 17.64
N GLU A 287 18.06 -4.58 16.51
CA GLU A 287 17.88 -3.49 15.57
C GLU A 287 17.18 -3.96 14.29
N TYR A 288 16.49 -3.04 13.63
CA TYR A 288 15.99 -3.25 12.27
C TYR A 288 17.10 -2.94 11.26
N VAL A 289 17.45 -3.94 10.50
CA VAL A 289 18.42 -3.82 9.41
C VAL A 289 17.73 -3.90 8.06
N VAL A 290 18.32 -3.30 7.05
CA VAL A 290 17.92 -3.44 5.65
C VAL A 290 18.88 -4.38 4.96
N ALA A 291 18.39 -5.56 4.59
CA ALA A 291 19.10 -6.52 3.76
C ALA A 291 18.80 -6.23 2.29
N THR A 292 19.77 -5.68 1.58
CA THR A 292 19.66 -5.29 0.18
C THR A 292 20.29 -6.34 -0.70
N ILE A 293 19.53 -6.94 -1.60
CA ILE A 293 20.04 -7.85 -2.61
C ILE A 293 20.31 -7.05 -3.89
N ASP A 294 21.57 -6.95 -4.26
CA ASP A 294 22.04 -6.31 -5.48
C ASP A 294 22.19 -7.36 -6.58
N VAL A 295 21.33 -7.26 -7.61
CA VAL A 295 21.27 -8.24 -8.69
C VAL A 295 22.52 -8.21 -9.56
N LYS A 296 23.09 -7.03 -9.81
CA LYS A 296 24.28 -6.87 -10.65
C LYS A 296 25.53 -7.42 -9.95
N GLU A 297 25.69 -7.07 -8.68
CA GLU A 297 26.87 -7.47 -7.92
C GLU A 297 26.78 -8.89 -7.36
N GLN A 298 25.59 -9.52 -7.39
CA GLN A 298 25.31 -10.83 -6.80
C GLN A 298 25.69 -10.84 -5.31
N LYS A 299 25.30 -9.78 -4.60
CA LYS A 299 25.63 -9.55 -3.19
C LYS A 299 24.40 -9.26 -2.36
N LEU A 300 24.42 -9.72 -1.12
CA LEU A 300 23.53 -9.33 -0.06
C LEU A 300 24.27 -8.33 0.84
N LYS A 301 23.86 -7.08 0.83
CA LYS A 301 24.44 -5.99 1.63
C LYS A 301 23.56 -5.70 2.82
N LEU A 302 24.14 -5.57 4.00
CA LEU A 302 23.42 -5.29 5.24
C LEU A 302 23.63 -3.86 5.67
N TYR A 303 22.52 -3.14 5.93
CA TYR A 303 22.54 -1.74 6.36
C TYR A 303 21.86 -1.54 7.71
N LEU A 304 22.50 -0.73 8.57
CA LEU A 304 21.87 -0.14 9.74
C LEU A 304 21.72 1.38 9.48
N GLY A 305 20.48 1.84 9.29
CA GLY A 305 20.22 3.18 8.80
C GLY A 305 20.85 3.39 7.41
N LYS A 306 21.83 4.30 7.31
CA LYS A 306 22.54 4.58 6.05
C LYS A 306 23.92 3.91 5.95
N THR A 307 24.37 3.26 7.03
CA THR A 307 25.71 2.67 7.11
C THR A 307 25.65 1.21 6.69
N GLN A 308 26.47 0.83 5.73
CA GLN A 308 26.69 -0.58 5.39
C GLN A 308 27.50 -1.23 6.52
N ILE A 309 26.96 -2.30 7.09
CA ILE A 309 27.55 -3.02 8.22
C ILE A 309 28.30 -4.26 7.74
N ASP A 310 27.71 -4.96 6.75
CA ASP A 310 28.29 -6.21 6.26
C ASP A 310 27.87 -6.50 4.83
N GLU A 311 28.51 -7.46 4.17
CA GLU A 311 28.10 -7.97 2.87
C GLU A 311 28.43 -9.47 2.70
N PHE A 312 27.58 -10.18 1.96
CA PHE A 312 27.69 -11.61 1.70
C PHE A 312 27.55 -11.88 0.20
N GLY A 313 28.22 -12.90 -0.31
CA GLY A 313 27.95 -13.41 -1.65
C GLY A 313 26.53 -13.99 -1.75
N TYR A 314 25.76 -13.55 -2.75
CA TYR A 314 24.37 -13.96 -2.94
C TYR A 314 24.06 -14.18 -4.42
N GLU A 315 24.57 -15.29 -4.96
CA GLU A 315 24.35 -15.66 -6.36
C GLU A 315 22.88 -16.03 -6.59
N LEU A 316 22.22 -15.26 -7.44
CA LEU A 316 20.83 -15.50 -7.85
C LEU A 316 20.78 -16.53 -8.97
N ARG A 317 19.79 -17.43 -8.91
CA ARG A 317 19.53 -18.51 -9.89
C ARG A 317 18.55 -18.10 -10.97
#